data_f7a3492dc56c72333e1887d52e42f654
#
_entry.id   f7a3492dc56c72333e1887d52e42f654
#
_cell.length_a   1.000
_cell.length_b   1.000
_cell.length_c   1.000
_cell.angle_alpha   90.00
_cell.angle_beta   90.00
_cell.angle_gamma   90.00
#
_symmetry.space_group_name_H-M   'P 1'
#
loop_
_entity.id
_entity.type
_entity.pdbx_description
1 polymer ?
#
loop_
_entity_poly.entity_id
_entity_poly.type
_entity_poly.pdbx_seq_one_letter_code
_entity_poly.pdbx_strand_id
1 'polypeptide(L)'
;MKRFMGKEFLLDTETARQLYHTYAERLPIIDYHCHVSPREIAENRRFSNITELWLGGDHYKWRAMRSCGVDEKYITGVASDYEKFRALACCMPRLIGNPLYHWSHLELQRYFGYTGTLSEKTCDEVWELTSARLAEPYMTVKNIIRASNVDVICTTDDPADELCYHEKIAQDEHFTTRVLPAFRPDKGINIRRAGWREYISSLSAAAGMPITDLDSLKAAYVARLNYFAEHGCVTADHGIDDAIPSAELYELARADEIFRAALSGGRVDAHDGEIFALEMHRFFAREYTRRGWVMQIHFGVMRNPCTPMFERLGPDSGFDIIGGRSSVTELARMLDLFAVESSLPRTVIYSINPADNAAVGALKGGFQLTDGSGMPRVMQGSAWWFNDNKTGMREQMTSLANISALGSFLGMLTDSRSFLSYTRHEYFRRILCSVIGHWVEDGEYPYDVEELAQLVMDICYNNTKDFFSL
;
A
#
# COMPACT_ATOMS: atom_id res chain seq x y z
N MET A 1 -19.54 -8.35 29.74
CA MET A 1 -18.28 -8.03 29.02
C MET A 1 -18.31 -8.74 27.67
N LYS A 2 -17.98 -8.07 26.57
CA LYS A 2 -17.91 -8.72 25.24
C LYS A 2 -16.74 -9.74 25.24
N ARG A 3 -16.92 -10.86 24.50
CA ARG A 3 -15.83 -11.83 24.29
C ARG A 3 -14.70 -11.17 23.51
N PHE A 4 -13.43 -11.46 23.86
CA PHE A 4 -12.27 -10.98 23.15
C PHE A 4 -12.34 -11.36 21.65
N MET A 5 -12.28 -10.37 20.78
CA MET A 5 -12.36 -10.51 19.33
C MET A 5 -13.41 -11.55 18.86
N GLY A 6 -14.57 -11.56 19.53
CA GLY A 6 -15.70 -12.43 19.16
C GLY A 6 -16.38 -11.98 17.86
N LYS A 7 -17.48 -12.66 17.50
CA LYS A 7 -18.23 -12.42 16.26
C LYS A 7 -18.55 -10.92 16.04
N GLU A 8 -18.89 -10.21 17.13
CA GLU A 8 -19.26 -8.79 17.11
C GLU A 8 -18.07 -7.84 17.41
N PHE A 9 -16.84 -8.31 17.18
CA PHE A 9 -15.66 -7.48 17.36
C PHE A 9 -15.76 -6.23 16.46
N LEU A 10 -15.57 -5.04 17.04
CA LEU A 10 -15.74 -3.70 16.42
C LEU A 10 -17.16 -3.37 15.92
N LEU A 11 -18.13 -4.26 16.01
CA LEU A 11 -19.52 -4.03 15.61
C LEU A 11 -20.34 -3.72 16.87
N ASP A 12 -20.56 -2.45 17.16
CA ASP A 12 -21.14 -1.97 18.41
C ASP A 12 -22.61 -1.57 18.29
N THR A 13 -23.14 -1.41 17.07
CA THR A 13 -24.55 -1.13 16.79
C THR A 13 -25.24 -2.30 16.07
N GLU A 14 -26.58 -2.35 16.08
CA GLU A 14 -27.33 -3.39 15.35
C GLU A 14 -27.19 -3.20 13.84
N THR A 15 -27.27 -1.97 13.39
CA THR A 15 -27.04 -1.60 11.97
C THR A 15 -25.65 -2.04 11.50
N ALA A 16 -24.61 -1.81 12.30
CA ALA A 16 -23.26 -2.26 11.97
C ALA A 16 -23.16 -3.78 11.80
N ARG A 17 -23.81 -4.55 12.69
CA ARG A 17 -23.85 -6.03 12.63
C ARG A 17 -24.54 -6.51 11.36
N GLN A 18 -25.69 -5.93 11.05
CA GLN A 18 -26.47 -6.28 9.86
C GLN A 18 -25.66 -5.98 8.59
N LEU A 19 -25.12 -4.77 8.46
CA LEU A 19 -24.32 -4.36 7.29
C LEU A 19 -23.10 -5.27 7.10
N TYR A 20 -22.38 -5.56 8.18
CA TYR A 20 -21.20 -6.39 8.09
C TYR A 20 -21.54 -7.84 7.73
N HIS A 21 -22.37 -8.52 8.53
CA HIS A 21 -22.60 -9.96 8.37
C HIS A 21 -23.40 -10.33 7.13
N THR A 22 -24.28 -9.43 6.67
CA THR A 22 -25.13 -9.70 5.50
C THR A 22 -24.44 -9.30 4.19
N TYR A 23 -23.73 -8.18 4.19
CA TYR A 23 -23.27 -7.57 2.94
C TYR A 23 -21.74 -7.47 2.81
N ALA A 24 -20.99 -7.09 3.86
CA ALA A 24 -19.56 -6.83 3.75
C ALA A 24 -18.68 -8.06 3.95
N GLU A 25 -19.03 -8.97 4.85
CA GLU A 25 -18.17 -10.05 5.35
C GLU A 25 -17.63 -10.95 4.23
N ARG A 26 -18.47 -11.25 3.22
CA ARG A 26 -18.15 -12.20 2.15
C ARG A 26 -17.74 -11.57 0.83
N LEU A 27 -17.62 -10.24 0.76
CA LEU A 27 -17.17 -9.59 -0.45
C LEU A 27 -15.76 -10.05 -0.81
N PRO A 28 -15.43 -10.20 -2.09
CA PRO A 28 -14.07 -10.45 -2.51
C PRO A 28 -13.13 -9.30 -2.09
N ILE A 29 -11.83 -9.54 -2.18
CA ILE A 29 -10.80 -8.55 -1.89
C ILE A 29 -10.14 -8.13 -3.19
N ILE A 30 -10.03 -6.82 -3.41
CA ILE A 30 -9.12 -6.21 -4.36
C ILE A 30 -8.02 -5.53 -3.53
N ASP A 31 -6.83 -6.10 -3.53
CA ASP A 31 -5.66 -5.52 -2.87
C ASP A 31 -4.85 -4.73 -3.89
N TYR A 32 -5.28 -3.50 -4.14
CA TYR A 32 -4.79 -2.66 -5.23
C TYR A 32 -3.43 -2.00 -4.97
N HIS A 33 -2.82 -2.25 -3.81
CA HIS A 33 -1.44 -1.92 -3.50
C HIS A 33 -0.89 -2.78 -2.37
N CYS A 34 0.13 -3.57 -2.65
CA CYS A 34 0.82 -4.39 -1.67
C CYS A 34 2.27 -4.67 -2.11
N HIS A 35 3.02 -5.32 -1.22
CA HIS A 35 4.41 -5.71 -1.44
C HIS A 35 4.63 -7.23 -1.32
N VAL A 36 3.59 -8.05 -1.51
CA VAL A 36 3.76 -9.51 -1.52
C VAL A 36 4.59 -9.93 -2.74
N SER A 37 5.38 -10.99 -2.58
CA SER A 37 6.29 -11.44 -3.62
C SER A 37 5.56 -12.25 -4.72
N PRO A 38 5.55 -11.79 -5.99
CA PRO A 38 5.02 -12.57 -7.11
C PRO A 38 5.73 -13.92 -7.25
N ARG A 39 7.03 -13.99 -6.92
CA ARG A 39 7.79 -15.24 -6.93
C ARG A 39 7.20 -16.25 -5.96
N GLU A 40 6.89 -15.85 -4.72
CA GLU A 40 6.33 -16.77 -3.72
C GLU A 40 4.94 -17.27 -4.11
N ILE A 41 4.15 -16.44 -4.84
CA ILE A 41 2.86 -16.85 -5.40
C ILE A 41 3.08 -17.86 -6.54
N ALA A 42 3.97 -17.55 -7.50
CA ALA A 42 4.26 -18.41 -8.65
C ALA A 42 4.78 -19.79 -8.23
N GLU A 43 5.71 -19.81 -7.27
CA GLU A 43 6.33 -21.02 -6.70
C GLU A 43 5.39 -21.74 -5.72
N ASN A 44 4.24 -21.15 -5.39
CA ASN A 44 3.28 -21.64 -4.40
C ASN A 44 3.97 -22.02 -3.07
N ARG A 45 4.77 -21.08 -2.54
CA ARG A 45 5.64 -21.28 -1.38
C ARG A 45 4.87 -21.87 -0.20
N ARG A 46 5.57 -22.69 0.58
CA ARG A 46 5.18 -23.12 1.93
C ARG A 46 6.13 -22.49 2.94
N PHE A 47 5.60 -22.10 4.07
CA PHE A 47 6.38 -21.54 5.17
C PHE A 47 6.64 -22.60 6.23
N SER A 48 7.84 -22.59 6.79
CA SER A 48 8.24 -23.59 7.81
C SER A 48 7.66 -23.25 9.18
N ASN A 49 7.45 -21.96 9.45
CA ASN A 49 6.95 -21.47 10.73
C ASN A 49 6.33 -20.07 10.59
N ILE A 50 5.66 -19.61 11.65
CA ILE A 50 4.97 -18.33 11.68
C ILE A 50 5.93 -17.12 11.67
N THR A 51 7.17 -17.28 12.11
CA THR A 51 8.18 -16.20 12.10
C THR A 51 8.51 -15.78 10.67
N GLU A 52 8.63 -16.71 9.72
CA GLU A 52 8.83 -16.40 8.31
C GLU A 52 7.70 -15.52 7.76
N LEU A 53 6.44 -15.84 8.12
CA LEU A 53 5.25 -15.08 7.68
C LEU A 53 5.13 -13.71 8.35
N TRP A 54 5.50 -13.61 9.64
CA TRP A 54 5.25 -12.41 10.44
C TRP A 54 6.45 -11.48 10.55
N LEU A 55 7.66 -12.02 10.54
CA LEU A 55 8.88 -11.25 10.78
C LEU A 55 9.86 -11.30 9.60
N GLY A 56 9.53 -12.01 8.53
CA GLY A 56 10.40 -12.13 7.35
C GLY A 56 10.62 -10.82 6.58
N GLY A 57 9.73 -9.83 6.74
CA GLY A 57 9.85 -8.53 6.06
C GLY A 57 8.92 -7.46 6.62
N ASP A 58 8.25 -7.72 7.75
CA ASP A 58 7.27 -6.79 8.34
C ASP A 58 7.95 -5.79 9.27
N HIS A 59 8.33 -4.66 8.71
CA HIS A 59 8.95 -3.57 9.46
C HIS A 59 7.99 -2.91 10.47
N TYR A 60 6.67 -3.13 10.41
CA TYR A 60 5.71 -2.67 11.43
C TYR A 60 5.90 -3.46 12.73
N LYS A 61 5.98 -4.80 12.62
CA LYS A 61 6.25 -5.66 13.77
C LYS A 61 7.65 -5.41 14.35
N TRP A 62 8.67 -5.24 13.49
CA TRP A 62 10.03 -4.91 13.95
C TRP A 62 10.07 -3.61 14.75
N ARG A 63 9.38 -2.56 14.26
CA ARG A 63 9.25 -1.28 14.98
C ARG A 63 8.56 -1.45 16.34
N ALA A 64 7.49 -2.22 16.40
CA ALA A 64 6.76 -2.48 17.64
C ALA A 64 7.62 -3.24 18.66
N MET A 65 8.40 -4.24 18.22
CA MET A 65 9.34 -4.97 19.07
C MET A 65 10.43 -4.04 19.63
N ARG A 66 10.99 -3.14 18.80
CA ARG A 66 11.95 -2.13 19.28
C ARG A 66 11.33 -1.19 20.31
N SER A 67 10.09 -0.78 20.10
CA SER A 67 9.34 0.07 21.05
C SER A 67 9.09 -0.66 22.38
N CYS A 68 9.14 -1.98 22.40
CA CYS A 68 9.11 -2.80 23.61
C CYS A 68 10.50 -3.01 24.24
N GLY A 69 11.57 -2.51 23.63
CA GLY A 69 12.95 -2.66 24.14
C GLY A 69 13.60 -3.99 23.77
N VAL A 70 13.12 -4.68 22.73
CA VAL A 70 13.71 -5.95 22.28
C VAL A 70 15.05 -5.69 21.59
N ASP A 71 16.06 -6.50 21.94
CA ASP A 71 17.38 -6.45 21.29
C ASP A 71 17.30 -6.87 19.83
N GLU A 72 18.05 -6.17 18.96
CA GLU A 72 18.02 -6.35 17.51
C GLU A 72 18.34 -7.78 17.06
N LYS A 73 19.10 -8.55 17.85
CA LYS A 73 19.38 -9.96 17.55
C LYS A 73 18.11 -10.82 17.44
N TYR A 74 17.02 -10.43 18.15
CA TYR A 74 15.72 -11.11 18.13
C TYR A 74 14.74 -10.50 17.13
N ILE A 75 15.13 -9.47 16.39
CA ILE A 75 14.29 -8.80 15.41
C ILE A 75 14.76 -9.16 13.99
N THR A 76 15.88 -8.56 13.55
CA THR A 76 16.48 -8.80 12.24
C THR A 76 17.80 -9.58 12.33
N GLY A 77 18.32 -9.82 13.54
CA GLY A 77 19.60 -10.48 13.77
C GLY A 77 19.54 -12.01 13.74
N VAL A 78 20.53 -12.63 14.38
CA VAL A 78 20.88 -14.07 14.23
C VAL A 78 20.12 -15.04 15.14
N ALA A 79 19.21 -14.56 15.98
CA ALA A 79 18.40 -15.45 16.82
C ALA A 79 17.58 -16.42 15.98
N SER A 80 17.27 -17.60 16.51
CA SER A 80 16.41 -18.56 15.85
C SER A 80 14.98 -18.03 15.65
N ASP A 81 14.25 -18.60 14.71
CA ASP A 81 12.86 -18.18 14.41
C ASP A 81 11.95 -18.30 15.64
N TYR A 82 12.14 -19.36 16.44
CA TYR A 82 11.40 -19.50 17.71
C TYR A 82 11.73 -18.39 18.71
N GLU A 83 13.02 -18.04 18.88
CA GLU A 83 13.41 -16.96 19.80
C GLU A 83 12.87 -15.61 19.36
N LYS A 84 12.85 -15.34 18.04
CA LYS A 84 12.23 -14.14 17.47
C LYS A 84 10.72 -14.12 17.72
N PHE A 85 10.04 -15.24 17.48
CA PHE A 85 8.61 -15.37 17.76
C PHE A 85 8.30 -15.17 19.25
N ARG A 86 9.06 -15.80 20.13
CA ARG A 86 8.90 -15.63 21.57
C ARG A 86 9.11 -14.18 22.01
N ALA A 87 10.10 -13.49 21.45
CA ALA A 87 10.33 -12.07 21.73
C ALA A 87 9.12 -11.21 21.30
N LEU A 88 8.51 -11.48 20.14
CA LEU A 88 7.26 -10.84 19.72
C LEU A 88 6.12 -11.18 20.68
N ALA A 89 5.94 -12.46 21.06
CA ALA A 89 4.90 -12.90 21.98
C ALA A 89 4.97 -12.18 23.34
N CYS A 90 6.19 -11.98 23.87
CA CYS A 90 6.42 -11.18 25.08
C CYS A 90 6.02 -9.70 24.92
N CYS A 91 6.09 -9.15 23.70
CA CYS A 91 5.68 -7.78 23.42
C CYS A 91 4.16 -7.62 23.37
N MET A 92 3.43 -8.65 22.93
CA MET A 92 2.00 -8.54 22.61
C MET A 92 1.16 -7.89 23.74
N PRO A 93 1.28 -8.25 25.03
CA PRO A 93 0.51 -7.60 26.08
C PRO A 93 0.79 -6.09 26.22
N ARG A 94 1.96 -5.62 25.79
CA ARG A 94 2.35 -4.20 25.84
C ARG A 94 1.83 -3.41 24.63
N LEU A 95 1.33 -4.09 23.60
CA LEU A 95 0.78 -3.50 22.39
C LEU A 95 -0.74 -3.19 22.50
N ILE A 96 -1.24 -2.97 23.72
CA ILE A 96 -2.63 -2.55 23.94
C ILE A 96 -2.93 -1.26 23.16
N GLY A 97 -3.99 -1.28 22.34
CA GLY A 97 -4.36 -0.15 21.47
C GLY A 97 -3.60 -0.07 20.13
N ASN A 98 -2.52 -0.84 19.96
CA ASN A 98 -1.81 -0.93 18.69
C ASN A 98 -2.55 -1.86 17.71
N PRO A 99 -2.68 -1.52 16.42
CA PRO A 99 -3.37 -2.36 15.42
C PRO A 99 -2.74 -3.75 15.28
N LEU A 100 -1.43 -3.89 15.46
CA LEU A 100 -0.73 -5.18 15.39
C LEU A 100 -1.26 -6.20 16.41
N TYR A 101 -1.76 -5.74 17.56
CA TYR A 101 -2.43 -6.62 18.52
C TYR A 101 -3.68 -7.26 17.91
N HIS A 102 -4.53 -6.45 17.28
CA HIS A 102 -5.75 -6.94 16.64
C HIS A 102 -5.44 -7.78 15.39
N TRP A 103 -4.57 -7.29 14.52
CA TRP A 103 -4.25 -7.99 13.27
C TRP A 103 -3.63 -9.36 13.51
N SER A 104 -2.63 -9.46 14.40
CA SER A 104 -2.01 -10.74 14.72
C SER A 104 -3.01 -11.75 15.29
N HIS A 105 -3.94 -11.29 16.16
CA HIS A 105 -4.99 -12.17 16.67
C HIS A 105 -6.07 -12.53 15.65
N LEU A 106 -6.41 -11.64 14.70
CA LEU A 106 -7.27 -11.99 13.56
C LEU A 106 -6.59 -13.04 12.68
N GLU A 107 -5.32 -12.88 12.37
CA GLU A 107 -4.54 -13.84 11.60
C GLU A 107 -4.51 -15.22 12.29
N LEU A 108 -4.24 -15.26 13.60
CA LEU A 108 -4.30 -16.49 14.38
C LEU A 108 -5.68 -17.16 14.35
N GLN A 109 -6.76 -16.36 14.45
CA GLN A 109 -8.11 -16.91 14.41
C GLN A 109 -8.48 -17.42 13.02
N ARG A 110 -8.18 -16.68 11.94
CA ARG A 110 -8.66 -16.99 10.59
C ARG A 110 -7.89 -18.12 9.93
N TYR A 111 -6.57 -18.14 10.10
CA TYR A 111 -5.73 -19.12 9.41
C TYR A 111 -5.36 -20.33 10.28
N PHE A 112 -5.32 -20.15 11.60
CA PHE A 112 -4.86 -21.19 12.52
C PHE A 112 -5.93 -21.68 13.50
N GLY A 113 -7.10 -21.02 13.56
CA GLY A 113 -8.19 -21.41 14.46
C GLY A 113 -7.94 -21.09 15.95
N TYR A 114 -6.89 -20.32 16.26
CA TYR A 114 -6.55 -19.97 17.62
C TYR A 114 -7.35 -18.76 18.12
N THR A 115 -8.16 -18.93 19.13
CA THR A 115 -9.04 -17.86 19.68
C THR A 115 -8.57 -17.32 21.05
N GLY A 116 -7.43 -17.79 21.53
CA GLY A 116 -6.76 -17.28 22.73
C GLY A 116 -5.99 -15.98 22.49
N THR A 117 -5.20 -15.57 23.47
CA THR A 117 -4.32 -14.40 23.36
C THR A 117 -2.86 -14.85 23.26
N LEU A 118 -2.08 -14.19 22.42
CA LEU A 118 -0.65 -14.40 22.32
C LEU A 118 0.08 -13.61 23.40
N SER A 119 0.91 -14.30 24.17
CA SER A 119 1.72 -13.75 25.25
C SER A 119 2.90 -14.70 25.52
N GLU A 120 3.78 -14.33 26.45
CA GLU A 120 4.84 -15.24 26.92
C GLU A 120 4.28 -16.57 27.45
N LYS A 121 3.10 -16.54 28.09
CA LYS A 121 2.48 -17.73 28.70
C LYS A 121 1.88 -18.70 27.69
N THR A 122 1.54 -18.22 26.51
CA THR A 122 0.88 -19.00 25.44
C THR A 122 1.77 -19.18 24.21
N CYS A 123 3.00 -18.70 24.30
CA CYS A 123 3.96 -18.70 23.20
C CYS A 123 4.18 -20.10 22.63
N ASP A 124 4.46 -21.08 23.50
CA ASP A 124 4.77 -22.45 23.08
C ASP A 124 3.56 -23.11 22.43
N GLU A 125 2.38 -22.97 23.04
CA GLU A 125 1.11 -23.46 22.49
C GLU A 125 0.85 -22.90 21.07
N VAL A 126 1.01 -21.58 20.89
CA VAL A 126 0.78 -20.94 19.59
C VAL A 126 1.84 -21.34 18.57
N TRP A 127 3.09 -21.47 18.98
CA TRP A 127 4.18 -21.95 18.13
C TRP A 127 3.92 -23.36 17.62
N GLU A 128 3.58 -24.29 18.49
CA GLU A 128 3.28 -25.69 18.14
C GLU A 128 2.05 -25.77 17.21
N LEU A 129 0.97 -25.07 17.56
CA LEU A 129 -0.25 -25.04 16.77
C LEU A 129 0.02 -24.51 15.35
N THR A 130 0.68 -23.36 15.24
CA THR A 130 0.93 -22.72 13.95
C THR A 130 1.92 -23.52 13.11
N SER A 131 2.95 -24.11 13.73
CA SER A 131 3.92 -24.98 13.05
C SER A 131 3.23 -26.25 12.51
N ALA A 132 2.40 -26.91 13.31
CA ALA A 132 1.63 -28.07 12.88
C ALA A 132 0.71 -27.72 11.71
N ARG A 133 0.03 -26.57 11.77
CA ARG A 133 -0.85 -26.10 10.70
C ARG A 133 -0.10 -25.78 9.41
N LEU A 134 1.04 -25.09 9.50
CA LEU A 134 1.89 -24.77 8.32
C LEU A 134 2.53 -26.01 7.70
N ALA A 135 2.72 -27.10 8.46
CA ALA A 135 3.18 -28.37 7.93
C ALA A 135 2.15 -29.08 7.05
N GLU A 136 0.87 -28.74 7.15
CA GLU A 136 -0.20 -29.36 6.33
C GLU A 136 -0.01 -29.02 4.84
N PRO A 137 -0.21 -30.02 3.94
CA PRO A 137 0.07 -29.84 2.50
C PRO A 137 -0.70 -28.71 1.83
N TYR A 138 -1.87 -28.34 2.36
CA TYR A 138 -2.71 -27.29 1.77
C TYR A 138 -2.33 -25.87 2.27
N MET A 139 -1.50 -25.73 3.29
CA MET A 139 -1.04 -24.42 3.77
C MET A 139 0.07 -23.87 2.86
N THR A 140 -0.35 -23.45 1.69
CA THR A 140 0.48 -22.85 0.64
C THR A 140 0.02 -21.42 0.36
N VAL A 141 0.88 -20.59 -0.21
CA VAL A 141 0.58 -19.20 -0.57
C VAL A 141 -0.71 -19.07 -1.38
N LYS A 142 -0.86 -19.86 -2.45
CA LYS A 142 -2.08 -19.81 -3.30
C LYS A 142 -3.34 -20.18 -2.52
N ASN A 143 -3.25 -21.13 -1.61
CA ASN A 143 -4.40 -21.53 -0.79
C ASN A 143 -4.73 -20.53 0.31
N ILE A 144 -3.74 -19.85 0.88
CA ILE A 144 -3.97 -18.72 1.82
C ILE A 144 -4.70 -17.57 1.09
N ILE A 145 -4.24 -17.20 -0.11
CA ILE A 145 -4.87 -16.17 -0.94
C ILE A 145 -6.32 -16.57 -1.27
N ARG A 146 -6.53 -17.83 -1.71
CA ARG A 146 -7.87 -18.34 -2.03
C ARG A 146 -8.80 -18.37 -0.81
N ALA A 147 -8.29 -18.83 0.35
CA ALA A 147 -9.06 -18.86 1.60
C ALA A 147 -9.45 -17.45 2.07
N SER A 148 -8.69 -16.43 1.69
CA SER A 148 -8.95 -15.03 1.95
C SER A 148 -9.94 -14.39 0.97
N ASN A 149 -10.42 -15.12 -0.03
CA ASN A 149 -11.32 -14.64 -1.09
C ASN A 149 -10.76 -13.42 -1.86
N VAL A 150 -9.48 -13.49 -2.25
CA VAL A 150 -8.82 -12.41 -2.99
C VAL A 150 -9.07 -12.58 -4.48
N ASP A 151 -9.65 -11.55 -5.09
CA ASP A 151 -9.95 -11.48 -6.53
C ASP A 151 -8.76 -10.91 -7.31
N VAL A 152 -8.21 -9.79 -6.84
CA VAL A 152 -7.10 -9.10 -7.51
C VAL A 152 -6.03 -8.68 -6.50
N ILE A 153 -4.77 -8.81 -6.91
CA ILE A 153 -3.59 -8.31 -6.20
C ILE A 153 -2.81 -7.43 -7.18
N CYS A 154 -2.54 -6.17 -6.80
CA CYS A 154 -1.56 -5.34 -7.50
C CYS A 154 -0.27 -5.31 -6.67
N THR A 155 0.79 -5.88 -7.20
CA THR A 155 2.12 -5.91 -6.58
C THR A 155 2.84 -4.57 -6.77
N THR A 156 4.08 -4.44 -6.32
CA THR A 156 4.89 -3.24 -6.52
C THR A 156 6.18 -3.65 -7.23
N ASP A 157 6.33 -3.23 -8.48
CA ASP A 157 7.35 -3.76 -9.37
C ASP A 157 8.20 -2.64 -10.00
N ASP A 158 9.48 -2.91 -10.17
CA ASP A 158 10.42 -1.97 -10.77
C ASP A 158 10.31 -1.99 -12.30
N PRO A 159 10.40 -0.83 -12.99
CA PRO A 159 10.42 -0.78 -14.45
C PRO A 159 11.43 -1.70 -15.13
N ALA A 160 12.52 -2.05 -14.47
CA ALA A 160 13.54 -2.96 -15.00
C ALA A 160 13.22 -4.45 -14.77
N ASP A 161 12.14 -4.80 -14.04
CA ASP A 161 11.79 -6.18 -13.73
C ASP A 161 11.29 -6.95 -14.98
N GLU A 162 11.67 -8.23 -15.06
CA GLU A 162 11.32 -9.11 -16.18
C GLU A 162 9.86 -9.62 -16.13
N LEU A 163 9.14 -9.45 -15.02
CA LEU A 163 7.76 -9.92 -14.76
C LEU A 163 7.52 -11.43 -15.01
N CYS A 164 8.54 -12.24 -15.09
CA CYS A 164 8.44 -13.67 -15.42
C CYS A 164 7.59 -14.48 -14.42
N TYR A 165 7.45 -13.99 -13.18
CA TYR A 165 6.58 -14.62 -12.18
C TYR A 165 5.11 -14.25 -12.38
N HIS A 166 4.81 -13.03 -12.84
CA HIS A 166 3.46 -12.65 -13.25
C HIS A 166 2.98 -13.48 -14.43
N GLU A 167 3.84 -13.71 -15.43
CA GLU A 167 3.53 -14.60 -16.55
C GLU A 167 3.21 -16.03 -16.08
N LYS A 168 4.03 -16.59 -15.18
CA LYS A 168 3.80 -17.94 -14.63
C LYS A 168 2.48 -18.02 -13.85
N ILE A 169 2.13 -16.97 -13.10
CA ILE A 169 0.87 -16.93 -12.36
C ILE A 169 -0.31 -16.86 -13.34
N ALA A 170 -0.23 -16.00 -14.36
CA ALA A 170 -1.28 -15.85 -15.36
C ALA A 170 -1.55 -17.11 -16.18
N GLN A 171 -0.53 -17.99 -16.32
CA GLN A 171 -0.64 -19.28 -17.01
C GLN A 171 -1.20 -20.41 -16.13
N ASP A 172 -1.37 -20.19 -14.81
CA ASP A 172 -1.92 -21.20 -13.89
C ASP A 172 -3.46 -21.17 -13.91
N GLU A 173 -4.06 -22.01 -14.75
CA GLU A 173 -5.53 -22.15 -14.87
C GLU A 173 -6.23 -22.53 -13.56
N HIS A 174 -5.51 -23.07 -12.58
CA HIS A 174 -6.05 -23.45 -11.27
C HIS A 174 -6.01 -22.33 -10.24
N PHE A 175 -5.38 -21.19 -10.54
CA PHE A 175 -5.29 -20.05 -9.66
C PHE A 175 -6.05 -18.86 -10.24
N THR A 176 -7.23 -18.59 -9.72
CA THR A 176 -8.18 -17.62 -10.26
C THR A 176 -7.93 -16.19 -9.83
N THR A 177 -7.16 -15.95 -8.76
CA THR A 177 -6.78 -14.59 -8.33
C THR A 177 -5.87 -13.97 -9.38
N ARG A 178 -6.25 -12.81 -9.87
CA ARG A 178 -5.42 -12.03 -10.81
C ARG A 178 -4.29 -11.33 -10.04
N VAL A 179 -3.05 -11.52 -10.48
CA VAL A 179 -1.89 -10.84 -9.90
C VAL A 179 -1.29 -9.94 -10.98
N LEU A 180 -1.43 -8.65 -10.81
CA LEU A 180 -1.08 -7.62 -11.78
C LEU A 180 0.12 -6.82 -11.28
N PRO A 181 1.11 -6.51 -12.14
CA PRO A 181 2.21 -5.64 -11.75
C PRO A 181 1.73 -4.20 -11.59
N ALA A 182 2.32 -3.45 -10.67
CA ALA A 182 2.18 -2.00 -10.59
C ALA A 182 3.54 -1.33 -10.87
N PHE A 183 3.53 -0.31 -11.71
CA PHE A 183 4.73 0.34 -12.22
C PHE A 183 5.28 1.35 -11.22
N ARG A 184 6.46 1.10 -10.62
CA ARG A 184 7.08 1.99 -9.62
C ARG A 184 8.43 2.55 -10.08
N PRO A 185 8.46 3.74 -10.71
CA PRO A 185 9.65 4.31 -11.33
C PRO A 185 10.58 5.09 -10.39
N ASP A 186 10.36 5.06 -9.08
CA ASP A 186 11.03 5.89 -8.08
C ASP A 186 12.56 5.85 -8.17
N LYS A 187 13.15 4.69 -8.45
CA LYS A 187 14.61 4.56 -8.55
C LYS A 187 15.21 5.44 -9.66
N GLY A 188 14.49 5.58 -10.77
CA GLY A 188 14.94 6.42 -11.88
C GLY A 188 14.62 7.90 -11.68
N ILE A 189 13.54 8.23 -11.00
CA ILE A 189 13.16 9.62 -10.66
C ILE A 189 14.11 10.23 -9.65
N ASN A 190 14.55 9.45 -8.66
CA ASN A 190 15.40 9.92 -7.58
C ASN A 190 16.87 10.06 -7.98
N ILE A 191 17.18 10.97 -8.93
CA ILE A 191 18.46 11.19 -9.59
C ILE A 191 19.66 11.42 -8.63
N ARG A 192 19.37 11.86 -7.38
CA ARG A 192 20.39 12.13 -6.36
C ARG A 192 20.74 10.91 -5.50
N ARG A 193 20.03 9.79 -5.64
CA ARG A 193 20.29 8.59 -4.83
C ARG A 193 21.59 7.89 -5.25
N ALA A 194 22.30 7.36 -4.28
CA ALA A 194 23.42 6.47 -4.55
C ALA A 194 22.96 5.27 -5.41
N GLY A 195 23.80 4.86 -6.38
CA GLY A 195 23.47 3.77 -7.29
C GLY A 195 22.52 4.14 -8.45
N TRP A 196 22.17 5.43 -8.60
CA TRP A 196 21.25 5.85 -9.65
C TRP A 196 21.77 5.56 -11.07
N ARG A 197 23.07 5.76 -11.35
CA ARG A 197 23.65 5.47 -12.67
C ARG A 197 23.63 3.98 -13.01
N GLU A 198 23.92 3.16 -12.04
CA GLU A 198 23.84 1.70 -12.14
C GLU A 198 22.39 1.27 -12.45
N TYR A 199 21.41 1.92 -11.82
CA TYR A 199 20.00 1.70 -12.12
C TYR A 199 19.65 2.11 -13.57
N ILE A 200 20.12 3.28 -14.05
CA ILE A 200 19.87 3.70 -15.44
C ILE A 200 20.49 2.68 -16.43
N SER A 201 21.65 2.10 -16.10
CA SER A 201 22.26 1.03 -16.91
C SER A 201 21.37 -0.24 -16.93
N SER A 202 20.78 -0.61 -15.78
CA SER A 202 19.86 -1.75 -15.68
C SER A 202 18.57 -1.49 -16.48
N LEU A 203 18.01 -0.28 -16.39
CA LEU A 203 16.84 0.13 -17.16
C LEU A 203 17.13 0.13 -18.67
N SER A 204 18.30 0.60 -19.08
CA SER A 204 18.77 0.56 -20.47
C SER A 204 18.80 -0.87 -21.01
N ALA A 205 19.34 -1.80 -20.22
CA ALA A 205 19.39 -3.22 -20.57
C ALA A 205 17.99 -3.82 -20.68
N ALA A 206 17.12 -3.56 -19.69
CA ALA A 206 15.74 -4.06 -19.67
C ALA A 206 14.88 -3.49 -20.82
N ALA A 207 15.14 -2.25 -21.24
CA ALA A 207 14.47 -1.61 -22.39
C ALA A 207 15.06 -2.01 -23.74
N GLY A 208 16.24 -2.65 -23.76
CA GLY A 208 16.94 -3.04 -24.99
C GLY A 208 17.46 -1.86 -25.82
N MET A 209 17.66 -0.68 -25.20
CA MET A 209 18.13 0.52 -25.91
C MET A 209 19.05 1.37 -25.05
N PRO A 210 20.04 2.09 -25.66
CA PRO A 210 20.93 2.97 -24.93
C PRO A 210 20.18 4.19 -24.38
N ILE A 211 20.54 4.59 -23.15
CA ILE A 211 20.04 5.80 -22.50
C ILE A 211 21.21 6.79 -22.38
N THR A 212 21.15 7.89 -23.13
CA THR A 212 22.22 8.89 -23.23
C THR A 212 21.76 10.31 -22.93
N ASP A 213 20.45 10.54 -22.96
CA ASP A 213 19.77 11.81 -22.75
C ASP A 213 18.37 11.59 -22.23
N LEU A 214 17.67 12.68 -21.90
CA LEU A 214 16.32 12.63 -21.34
C LEU A 214 15.30 12.01 -22.31
N ASP A 215 15.45 12.24 -23.62
CA ASP A 215 14.54 11.69 -24.61
C ASP A 215 14.69 10.17 -24.74
N SER A 216 15.91 9.67 -24.75
CA SER A 216 16.19 8.23 -24.74
C SER A 216 15.77 7.57 -23.40
N LEU A 217 15.89 8.28 -22.26
CA LEU A 217 15.33 7.81 -21.00
C LEU A 217 13.81 7.66 -21.08
N LYS A 218 13.10 8.68 -21.59
CA LYS A 218 11.65 8.64 -21.79
C LYS A 218 11.23 7.54 -22.75
N ALA A 219 11.98 7.35 -23.85
CA ALA A 219 11.75 6.26 -24.79
C ALA A 219 11.91 4.87 -24.13
N ALA A 220 12.93 4.69 -23.31
CA ALA A 220 13.13 3.47 -22.54
C ALA A 220 11.96 3.20 -21.57
N TYR A 221 11.49 4.23 -20.88
CA TYR A 221 10.31 4.10 -20.04
C TYR A 221 9.04 3.78 -20.84
N VAL A 222 8.84 4.37 -22.01
CA VAL A 222 7.69 4.01 -22.87
C VAL A 222 7.73 2.53 -23.26
N ALA A 223 8.89 2.02 -23.63
CA ALA A 223 9.07 0.59 -23.92
C ALA A 223 8.69 -0.28 -22.71
N ARG A 224 9.14 0.10 -21.51
CA ARG A 224 8.81 -0.64 -20.27
C ARG A 224 7.33 -0.49 -19.88
N LEU A 225 6.72 0.67 -20.05
CA LEU A 225 5.29 0.90 -19.83
C LEU A 225 4.44 0.01 -20.75
N ASN A 226 4.84 -0.15 -22.01
CA ASN A 226 4.16 -1.05 -22.95
C ASN A 226 4.30 -2.51 -22.50
N TYR A 227 5.50 -2.90 -22.08
CA TYR A 227 5.75 -4.24 -21.54
C TYR A 227 4.88 -4.54 -20.31
N PHE A 228 4.78 -3.60 -19.37
CA PHE A 228 3.89 -3.74 -18.20
C PHE A 228 2.41 -3.80 -18.60
N ALA A 229 2.00 -3.02 -19.60
CA ALA A 229 0.62 -3.06 -20.11
C ALA A 229 0.28 -4.44 -20.70
N GLU A 230 1.20 -5.07 -21.43
CA GLU A 230 1.06 -6.43 -21.95
C GLU A 230 0.90 -7.48 -20.83
N HIS A 231 1.40 -7.18 -19.62
CA HIS A 231 1.25 -8.00 -18.41
C HIS A 231 0.05 -7.60 -17.54
N GLY A 232 -0.85 -6.76 -18.05
CA GLY A 232 -2.08 -6.39 -17.38
C GLY A 232 -1.95 -5.29 -16.31
N CYS A 233 -0.85 -4.54 -16.31
CA CYS A 233 -0.68 -3.38 -15.42
C CYS A 233 -1.77 -2.35 -15.66
N VAL A 234 -2.36 -1.86 -14.57
CA VAL A 234 -3.43 -0.83 -14.60
C VAL A 234 -3.12 0.35 -13.69
N THR A 235 -2.01 0.32 -12.98
CA THR A 235 -1.66 1.32 -11.99
C THR A 235 -0.15 1.54 -11.90
N ALA A 236 0.21 2.74 -11.47
CA ALA A 236 1.57 3.11 -11.12
C ALA A 236 1.62 3.64 -9.69
N ASP A 237 2.71 3.40 -8.99
CA ASP A 237 2.94 3.82 -7.62
C ASP A 237 4.15 4.75 -7.53
N HIS A 238 4.02 5.83 -6.79
CA HIS A 238 5.05 6.84 -6.59
C HIS A 238 5.22 7.14 -5.11
N GLY A 239 6.43 6.91 -4.58
CA GLY A 239 6.82 7.34 -3.24
C GLY A 239 7.55 8.68 -3.31
N ILE A 240 6.87 9.76 -2.93
CA ILE A 240 7.46 11.08 -2.83
C ILE A 240 7.96 11.29 -1.40
N ASP A 241 9.19 10.87 -1.13
CA ASP A 241 9.71 10.76 0.24
C ASP A 241 10.13 12.12 0.83
N ASP A 242 11.02 12.86 0.14
CA ASP A 242 11.68 14.03 0.73
C ASP A 242 10.85 15.32 0.60
N ALA A 243 10.46 15.68 -0.62
CA ALA A 243 9.61 16.83 -0.91
C ALA A 243 8.84 16.59 -2.21
N ILE A 244 7.63 17.14 -2.29
CA ILE A 244 6.91 17.18 -3.56
C ILE A 244 7.67 18.16 -4.47
N PRO A 245 8.04 17.75 -5.69
CA PRO A 245 8.81 18.61 -6.59
C PRO A 245 8.06 19.91 -6.90
N SER A 246 8.71 21.06 -6.72
CA SER A 246 8.10 22.39 -6.80
C SER A 246 8.84 23.38 -7.69
N ALA A 247 9.51 22.88 -8.74
CA ALA A 247 10.20 23.71 -9.72
C ALA A 247 9.23 24.53 -10.58
N GLU A 248 9.68 25.67 -11.09
CA GLU A 248 8.90 26.51 -12.00
C GLU A 248 8.88 25.91 -13.42
N LEU A 249 7.79 26.08 -14.15
CA LEU A 249 7.59 25.48 -15.49
C LEU A 249 8.73 25.79 -16.48
N TYR A 250 9.28 27.01 -16.45
CA TYR A 250 10.37 27.40 -17.36
C TYR A 250 11.69 26.68 -17.03
N GLU A 251 11.86 26.21 -15.81
CA GLU A 251 13.06 25.48 -15.39
C GLU A 251 13.10 24.06 -15.93
N LEU A 252 11.95 23.47 -16.28
CA LEU A 252 11.87 22.10 -16.80
C LEU A 252 12.64 21.92 -18.10
N ALA A 253 12.92 23.01 -18.84
CA ALA A 253 13.81 22.98 -20.01
C ALA A 253 15.24 22.55 -19.68
N ARG A 254 15.68 22.65 -18.41
CA ARG A 254 16.99 22.24 -17.94
C ARG A 254 17.08 20.74 -17.61
N ALA A 255 15.97 20.01 -17.60
CA ALA A 255 15.94 18.63 -17.15
C ALA A 255 16.87 17.70 -17.94
N ASP A 256 17.07 17.93 -19.26
CA ASP A 256 18.01 17.15 -20.07
C ASP A 256 19.48 17.47 -19.70
N GLU A 257 19.82 18.74 -19.49
CA GLU A 257 21.15 19.15 -19.02
C GLU A 257 21.48 18.51 -17.67
N ILE A 258 20.55 18.55 -16.72
CA ILE A 258 20.68 17.95 -15.40
C ILE A 258 20.87 16.42 -15.52
N PHE A 259 20.06 15.76 -16.36
CA PHE A 259 20.18 14.32 -16.60
C PHE A 259 21.54 13.94 -17.16
N ARG A 260 22.03 14.63 -18.22
CA ARG A 260 23.35 14.37 -18.84
C ARG A 260 24.48 14.61 -17.87
N ALA A 261 24.40 15.68 -17.05
CA ALA A 261 25.38 15.95 -16.01
C ALA A 261 25.46 14.82 -15.00
N ALA A 262 24.28 14.35 -14.49
CA ALA A 262 24.21 13.22 -13.57
C ALA A 262 24.75 11.92 -14.17
N LEU A 263 24.40 11.62 -15.42
CA LEU A 263 24.83 10.42 -16.12
C LEU A 263 26.36 10.41 -16.30
N SER A 264 26.98 11.58 -16.53
CA SER A 264 28.43 11.75 -16.62
C SER A 264 29.15 11.77 -15.27
N GLY A 265 28.42 11.63 -14.14
CA GLY A 265 28.97 11.63 -12.78
C GLY A 265 29.09 13.02 -12.15
N GLY A 266 28.45 14.03 -12.72
CA GLY A 266 28.31 15.35 -12.15
C GLY A 266 27.43 15.34 -10.90
N ARG A 267 27.65 16.31 -10.01
CA ARG A 267 26.84 16.47 -8.81
C ARG A 267 25.52 17.16 -9.16
N VAL A 268 24.42 16.57 -8.70
CA VAL A 268 23.08 17.16 -8.77
C VAL A 268 22.71 17.72 -7.39
N ASP A 269 22.41 19.00 -7.31
CA ASP A 269 21.93 19.60 -6.06
C ASP A 269 20.44 19.31 -5.81
N ALA A 270 19.89 19.87 -4.72
CA ALA A 270 18.50 19.58 -4.33
C ALA A 270 17.50 20.16 -5.34
N HIS A 271 17.74 21.40 -5.80
CA HIS A 271 16.86 22.09 -6.72
C HIS A 271 16.85 21.46 -8.12
N ASP A 272 18.03 21.13 -8.64
CA ASP A 272 18.16 20.39 -9.90
C ASP A 272 17.47 19.02 -9.83
N GLY A 273 17.56 18.34 -8.67
CA GLY A 273 16.85 17.10 -8.43
C GLY A 273 15.34 17.27 -8.47
N GLU A 274 14.79 18.36 -7.93
CA GLU A 274 13.37 18.68 -8.00
C GLU A 274 12.90 19.01 -9.43
N ILE A 275 13.69 19.77 -10.20
CA ILE A 275 13.42 20.05 -11.63
C ILE A 275 13.28 18.72 -12.41
N PHE A 276 14.28 17.86 -12.28
CA PHE A 276 14.27 16.56 -12.96
C PHE A 276 13.09 15.69 -12.53
N ALA A 277 12.84 15.59 -11.22
CA ALA A 277 11.74 14.80 -10.69
C ALA A 277 10.38 15.31 -11.17
N LEU A 278 10.15 16.63 -11.19
CA LEU A 278 8.89 17.21 -11.69
C LEU A 278 8.68 16.91 -13.17
N GLU A 279 9.71 17.04 -14.01
CA GLU A 279 9.62 16.70 -15.44
C GLU A 279 9.33 15.20 -15.64
N MET A 280 9.90 14.32 -14.82
CA MET A 280 9.61 12.90 -14.89
C MET A 280 8.17 12.58 -14.43
N HIS A 281 7.69 13.18 -13.34
CA HIS A 281 6.28 13.01 -12.94
C HIS A 281 5.30 13.53 -13.99
N ARG A 282 5.61 14.67 -14.62
CA ARG A 282 4.85 15.22 -15.74
C ARG A 282 4.82 14.29 -16.94
N PHE A 283 5.96 13.71 -17.30
CA PHE A 283 6.06 12.68 -18.36
C PHE A 283 5.20 11.45 -18.00
N PHE A 284 5.33 10.91 -16.81
CA PHE A 284 4.56 9.74 -16.39
C PHE A 284 3.06 10.02 -16.33
N ALA A 285 2.63 11.19 -15.84
CA ALA A 285 1.21 11.56 -15.82
C ALA A 285 0.59 11.50 -17.22
N ARG A 286 1.28 12.00 -18.26
CA ARG A 286 0.86 11.89 -19.66
C ARG A 286 0.76 10.44 -20.12
N GLU A 287 1.76 9.63 -19.79
CA GLU A 287 1.80 8.23 -20.21
C GLU A 287 0.74 7.38 -19.51
N TYR A 288 0.44 7.66 -18.22
CA TYR A 288 -0.65 6.99 -17.49
C TYR A 288 -2.03 7.42 -18.02
N THR A 289 -2.23 8.70 -18.30
CA THR A 289 -3.47 9.21 -18.90
C THR A 289 -3.75 8.52 -20.24
N ARG A 290 -2.73 8.38 -21.10
CA ARG A 290 -2.86 7.69 -22.41
C ARG A 290 -3.26 6.22 -22.27
N ARG A 291 -2.83 5.56 -21.20
CA ARG A 291 -3.11 4.14 -20.94
C ARG A 291 -4.34 3.91 -20.07
N GLY A 292 -4.94 4.97 -19.52
CA GLY A 292 -6.02 4.86 -18.54
C GLY A 292 -5.59 4.29 -17.19
N TRP A 293 -4.28 4.34 -16.88
CA TRP A 293 -3.75 3.85 -15.61
C TRP A 293 -4.03 4.81 -14.47
N VAL A 294 -4.14 4.24 -13.27
CA VAL A 294 -4.25 5.01 -12.03
C VAL A 294 -2.86 5.36 -11.51
N MET A 295 -2.65 6.63 -11.16
CA MET A 295 -1.44 7.10 -10.49
C MET A 295 -1.67 7.11 -8.97
N GLN A 296 -0.92 6.32 -8.23
CA GLN A 296 -0.93 6.30 -6.76
C GLN A 296 0.24 7.14 -6.24
N ILE A 297 -0.04 8.10 -5.35
CA ILE A 297 0.97 9.01 -4.80
C ILE A 297 1.03 8.86 -3.28
N HIS A 298 2.14 8.36 -2.78
CA HIS A 298 2.45 8.24 -1.36
C HIS A 298 3.41 9.38 -0.96
N PHE A 299 3.07 10.17 0.07
CA PHE A 299 3.90 11.29 0.48
C PHE A 299 3.94 11.51 1.99
N GLY A 300 4.87 12.37 2.44
CA GLY A 300 4.98 12.79 3.84
C GLY A 300 5.82 11.88 4.72
N VAL A 301 6.63 10.99 4.14
CA VAL A 301 7.56 10.11 4.88
C VAL A 301 8.93 10.76 4.98
N MET A 302 9.48 10.83 6.19
CA MET A 302 10.92 11.05 6.39
C MET A 302 11.61 9.70 6.54
N ARG A 303 12.39 9.34 5.52
CA ARG A 303 13.08 8.05 5.48
C ARG A 303 14.35 8.06 6.32
N ASN A 304 14.54 6.96 7.07
CA ASN A 304 15.80 6.62 7.75
C ASN A 304 16.43 7.77 8.57
N PRO A 305 15.71 8.47 9.46
CA PRO A 305 16.26 9.59 10.23
C PRO A 305 17.35 9.20 11.22
N CYS A 306 17.44 7.90 11.57
CA CYS A 306 18.45 7.36 12.46
C CYS A 306 19.63 6.81 11.67
N THR A 307 20.61 7.67 11.34
CA THR A 307 21.78 7.32 10.54
C THR A 307 22.52 6.05 11.03
N PRO A 308 22.82 5.89 12.34
CA PRO A 308 23.53 4.67 12.79
C PRO A 308 22.75 3.38 12.51
N MET A 309 21.41 3.43 12.57
CA MET A 309 20.61 2.24 12.30
C MET A 309 20.45 2.00 10.81
N PHE A 310 20.40 3.06 9.98
CA PHE A 310 20.42 2.93 8.54
C PHE A 310 21.74 2.33 8.02
N GLU A 311 22.89 2.77 8.54
CA GLU A 311 24.19 2.21 8.20
C GLU A 311 24.30 0.73 8.59
N ARG A 312 23.64 0.33 9.70
CA ARG A 312 23.67 -1.05 10.19
C ARG A 312 22.69 -1.99 9.49
N LEU A 313 21.46 -1.53 9.19
CA LEU A 313 20.34 -2.39 8.78
C LEU A 313 19.82 -2.08 7.36
N GLY A 314 20.19 -0.96 6.78
CA GLY A 314 19.70 -0.52 5.48
C GLY A 314 18.28 0.07 5.52
N PRO A 315 17.69 0.31 4.34
CA PRO A 315 16.35 0.84 4.20
C PRO A 315 15.29 -0.17 4.62
N ASP A 316 14.03 0.28 4.74
CA ASP A 316 12.84 -0.54 5.03
C ASP A 316 12.94 -1.36 6.32
N SER A 317 13.76 -0.92 7.27
CA SER A 317 14.00 -1.61 8.53
C SER A 317 13.15 -1.11 9.71
N GLY A 318 12.19 -0.18 9.45
CA GLY A 318 11.20 0.27 10.44
C GLY A 318 11.59 1.53 11.21
N PHE A 319 12.55 2.34 10.71
CA PHE A 319 12.99 3.60 11.33
C PHE A 319 12.40 4.86 10.68
N ASP A 320 11.61 4.70 9.63
CA ASP A 320 10.93 5.84 8.98
C ASP A 320 9.92 6.50 9.91
N ILE A 321 9.68 7.79 9.74
CA ILE A 321 8.76 8.57 10.59
C ILE A 321 7.82 9.43 9.75
N ILE A 322 6.76 9.93 10.41
CA ILE A 322 5.93 11.01 9.86
C ILE A 322 6.83 12.25 9.81
N GLY A 323 6.91 12.86 8.64
CA GLY A 323 7.75 14.03 8.45
C GLY A 323 7.88 14.34 6.97
N GLY A 324 8.77 15.27 6.69
CA GLY A 324 9.01 15.69 5.33
C GLY A 324 8.62 17.13 5.10
N ARG A 325 9.12 17.68 4.00
CA ARG A 325 8.85 19.05 3.55
C ARG A 325 7.62 19.12 2.65
N SER A 326 6.92 17.99 2.48
CA SER A 326 5.78 17.89 1.58
C SER A 326 4.59 18.64 2.13
N SER A 327 4.00 19.53 1.34
CA SER A 327 2.73 20.16 1.64
C SER A 327 1.67 19.79 0.60
N VAL A 328 0.42 19.74 1.03
CA VAL A 328 -0.73 19.55 0.12
C VAL A 328 -0.79 20.69 -0.92
N THR A 329 -0.25 21.87 -0.61
CA THR A 329 -0.16 22.99 -1.56
C THR A 329 0.79 22.70 -2.71
N GLU A 330 1.95 22.08 -2.45
CA GLU A 330 2.88 21.67 -3.51
C GLU A 330 2.30 20.54 -4.35
N LEU A 331 1.60 19.61 -3.70
CA LEU A 331 0.87 18.56 -4.40
C LEU A 331 -0.21 19.15 -5.34
N ALA A 332 -0.95 20.18 -4.87
CA ALA A 332 -1.93 20.88 -5.70
C ALA A 332 -1.27 21.51 -6.95
N ARG A 333 -0.11 22.14 -6.80
CA ARG A 333 0.63 22.71 -7.94
C ARG A 333 1.06 21.64 -8.95
N MET A 334 1.54 20.51 -8.47
CA MET A 334 1.92 19.38 -9.33
C MET A 334 0.71 18.82 -10.08
N LEU A 335 -0.43 18.63 -9.41
CA LEU A 335 -1.66 18.17 -10.06
C LEU A 335 -2.23 19.20 -11.04
N ASP A 336 -2.12 20.49 -10.73
CA ASP A 336 -2.54 21.59 -11.63
C ASP A 336 -1.73 21.59 -12.92
N LEU A 337 -0.41 21.39 -12.83
CA LEU A 337 0.46 21.22 -14.00
C LEU A 337 -0.04 20.08 -14.90
N PHE A 338 -0.43 18.94 -14.34
CA PHE A 338 -0.96 17.83 -15.12
C PHE A 338 -2.32 18.17 -15.70
N ALA A 339 -3.19 18.88 -14.96
CA ALA A 339 -4.53 19.27 -15.40
C ALA A 339 -4.49 20.27 -16.56
N VAL A 340 -3.64 21.31 -16.48
CA VAL A 340 -3.44 22.31 -17.54
C VAL A 340 -3.04 21.65 -18.87
N GLU A 341 -2.25 20.60 -18.81
CA GLU A 341 -1.83 19.84 -19.98
C GLU A 341 -2.81 18.75 -20.41
N SER A 342 -4.00 18.69 -19.79
CA SER A 342 -4.99 17.63 -20.03
C SER A 342 -4.40 16.22 -19.82
N SER A 343 -3.45 16.09 -18.90
CA SER A 343 -2.70 14.88 -18.62
C SER A 343 -2.80 14.41 -17.17
N LEU A 344 -3.80 14.91 -16.40
CA LEU A 344 -4.07 14.42 -15.05
C LEU A 344 -4.75 13.04 -15.13
N PRO A 345 -4.06 11.94 -14.76
CA PRO A 345 -4.67 10.62 -14.74
C PRO A 345 -5.66 10.49 -13.57
N ARG A 346 -6.41 9.40 -13.51
CA ARG A 346 -7.07 9.00 -12.25
C ARG A 346 -5.99 8.85 -11.19
N THR A 347 -6.14 9.54 -10.06
CA THR A 347 -5.07 9.66 -9.07
C THR A 347 -5.58 9.30 -7.67
N VAL A 348 -4.82 8.51 -6.94
CA VAL A 348 -5.04 8.19 -5.52
C VAL A 348 -3.93 8.79 -4.69
N ILE A 349 -4.29 9.50 -3.62
CA ILE A 349 -3.35 10.24 -2.76
C ILE A 349 -3.34 9.65 -1.36
N TYR A 350 -2.15 9.30 -0.87
CA TYR A 350 -1.91 8.77 0.48
C TYR A 350 -0.98 9.69 1.25
N SER A 351 -1.42 10.19 2.39
CA SER A 351 -0.53 10.83 3.36
C SER A 351 -0.28 9.89 4.54
N ILE A 352 0.98 9.84 4.98
CA ILE A 352 1.34 9.14 6.21
C ILE A 352 0.91 9.94 7.45
N ASN A 353 0.68 11.24 7.30
CA ASN A 353 0.36 12.16 8.39
C ASN A 353 -1.16 12.31 8.57
N PRO A 354 -1.75 11.93 9.72
CA PRO A 354 -3.18 12.12 9.97
C PRO A 354 -3.63 13.58 9.94
N ALA A 355 -2.74 14.54 10.19
CA ALA A 355 -3.05 15.95 10.11
C ALA A 355 -3.39 16.42 8.68
N ASP A 356 -3.02 15.66 7.65
CA ASP A 356 -3.30 16.00 6.26
C ASP A 356 -4.69 15.53 5.79
N ASN A 357 -5.43 14.74 6.58
CA ASN A 357 -6.69 14.15 6.15
C ASN A 357 -7.67 15.17 5.57
N ALA A 358 -7.89 16.28 6.28
CA ALA A 358 -8.79 17.34 5.81
C ALA A 358 -8.25 18.05 4.57
N ALA A 359 -6.94 18.32 4.52
CA ALA A 359 -6.32 19.00 3.39
C ALA A 359 -6.35 18.13 2.12
N VAL A 360 -6.09 16.81 2.23
CA VAL A 360 -6.19 15.87 1.11
C VAL A 360 -7.64 15.68 0.67
N GLY A 361 -8.58 15.61 1.60
CA GLY A 361 -10.01 15.57 1.30
C GLY A 361 -10.50 16.80 0.54
N ALA A 362 -10.02 17.99 0.91
CA ALA A 362 -10.31 19.24 0.20
C ALA A 362 -9.63 19.28 -1.19
N LEU A 363 -8.37 18.86 -1.27
CA LEU A 363 -7.62 18.78 -2.52
C LEU A 363 -8.34 17.89 -3.54
N LYS A 364 -8.83 16.73 -3.11
CA LYS A 364 -9.67 15.85 -3.94
C LYS A 364 -10.80 16.63 -4.63
N GLY A 365 -11.52 17.45 -3.87
CA GLY A 365 -12.62 18.28 -4.40
C GLY A 365 -12.19 19.30 -5.45
N GLY A 366 -10.96 19.82 -5.34
CA GLY A 366 -10.40 20.83 -6.25
C GLY A 366 -10.04 20.31 -7.64
N PHE A 367 -9.87 18.98 -7.80
CA PHE A 367 -9.38 18.37 -9.04
C PHE A 367 -10.34 17.33 -9.66
N GLN A 368 -11.65 17.52 -9.48
CA GLN A 368 -12.67 16.66 -10.09
C GLN A 368 -12.95 17.07 -11.54
N LEU A 369 -12.06 16.68 -12.43
CA LEU A 369 -12.24 16.81 -13.86
C LEU A 369 -13.08 15.64 -14.38
N THR A 370 -14.34 15.88 -14.71
CA THR A 370 -15.26 14.83 -15.17
C THR A 370 -14.98 14.47 -16.62
N ASP A 371 -14.91 13.17 -16.89
CA ASP A 371 -14.70 12.59 -18.23
C ASP A 371 -15.93 11.81 -18.74
N GLY A 372 -17.06 11.92 -18.03
CA GLY A 372 -18.29 11.18 -18.35
C GLY A 372 -18.31 9.73 -17.86
N SER A 373 -17.24 9.23 -17.24
CA SER A 373 -17.19 7.85 -16.69
C SER A 373 -18.02 7.66 -15.42
N GLY A 374 -18.46 8.75 -14.79
CA GLY A 374 -19.12 8.70 -13.48
C GLY A 374 -18.14 8.52 -12.31
N MET A 375 -16.85 8.34 -12.58
CA MET A 375 -15.84 8.16 -11.56
C MET A 375 -15.12 9.48 -11.21
N PRO A 376 -14.82 9.73 -9.92
CA PRO A 376 -14.00 10.87 -9.52
C PRO A 376 -12.59 10.80 -10.14
N ARG A 377 -12.00 11.95 -10.48
CA ARG A 377 -10.64 12.02 -11.05
C ARG A 377 -9.56 11.81 -10.00
N VAL A 378 -9.71 12.42 -8.83
CA VAL A 378 -8.75 12.35 -7.73
C VAL A 378 -9.43 11.77 -6.50
N MET A 379 -8.79 10.82 -5.83
CA MET A 379 -9.29 10.12 -4.66
C MET A 379 -8.30 10.24 -3.49
N GLN A 380 -8.83 10.29 -2.27
CA GLN A 380 -8.03 10.00 -1.09
C GLN A 380 -7.95 8.48 -0.94
N GLY A 381 -6.75 7.97 -0.78
CA GLY A 381 -6.51 6.55 -0.59
C GLY A 381 -6.83 6.06 0.83
N SER A 382 -6.67 4.77 1.05
CA SER A 382 -6.79 4.12 2.35
C SER A 382 -5.92 4.79 3.42
N ALA A 383 -6.31 4.68 4.68
CA ALA A 383 -5.46 5.09 5.80
C ALA A 383 -4.13 4.33 5.72
N TRP A 384 -3.05 5.08 5.50
CA TRP A 384 -1.76 4.50 5.17
C TRP A 384 -0.81 4.51 6.36
N TRP A 385 -0.12 3.38 6.59
CA TRP A 385 0.95 3.14 7.56
C TRP A 385 0.59 3.59 9.00
N PHE A 386 1.03 4.78 9.48
CA PHE A 386 0.74 5.23 10.84
C PHE A 386 -0.74 5.61 11.06
N ASN A 387 -1.50 5.76 9.99
CA ASN A 387 -2.95 5.95 10.00
C ASN A 387 -3.72 4.63 9.94
N ASP A 388 -3.08 3.53 9.56
CA ASP A 388 -3.70 2.21 9.39
C ASP A 388 -3.98 1.56 10.76
N ASN A 389 -4.90 2.15 11.50
CA ASN A 389 -5.36 1.71 12.80
C ASN A 389 -6.82 2.13 13.02
N LYS A 390 -7.46 1.56 14.06
CA LYS A 390 -8.88 1.79 14.33
C LYS A 390 -9.27 3.28 14.39
N THR A 391 -8.48 4.07 15.09
CA THR A 391 -8.74 5.50 15.28
C THR A 391 -8.47 6.26 13.99
N GLY A 392 -7.30 6.03 13.36
CA GLY A 392 -6.92 6.69 12.11
C GLY A 392 -7.91 6.42 10.97
N MET A 393 -8.38 5.17 10.80
CA MET A 393 -9.40 4.84 9.81
C MET A 393 -10.72 5.56 10.07
N ARG A 394 -11.18 5.60 11.34
CA ARG A 394 -12.42 6.31 11.70
C ARG A 394 -12.30 7.81 11.44
N GLU A 395 -11.22 8.44 11.88
CA GLU A 395 -10.97 9.86 11.70
C GLU A 395 -10.86 10.22 10.21
N GLN A 396 -10.15 9.41 9.42
CA GLN A 396 -10.03 9.63 7.99
C GLN A 396 -11.38 9.56 7.28
N MET A 397 -12.17 8.48 7.53
CA MET A 397 -13.50 8.33 6.92
C MET A 397 -14.45 9.45 7.34
N THR A 398 -14.42 9.86 8.61
CA THR A 398 -15.24 10.97 9.11
C THR A 398 -14.83 12.30 8.46
N SER A 399 -13.52 12.57 8.39
CA SER A 399 -13.00 13.77 7.71
C SER A 399 -13.39 13.79 6.23
N LEU A 400 -13.26 12.66 5.54
CA LEU A 400 -13.64 12.52 4.14
C LEU A 400 -15.15 12.74 3.93
N ALA A 401 -15.98 12.17 4.80
CA ALA A 401 -17.44 12.33 4.75
C ALA A 401 -17.86 13.80 4.92
N ASN A 402 -17.19 14.52 5.84
CA ASN A 402 -17.49 15.93 6.11
C ASN A 402 -17.13 16.88 4.96
N ILE A 403 -16.16 16.53 4.14
CA ILE A 403 -15.58 17.43 3.11
C ILE A 403 -15.93 16.97 1.69
N SER A 404 -16.20 15.67 1.51
CA SER A 404 -16.40 15.06 0.20
C SER A 404 -17.46 13.93 0.27
N ALA A 405 -17.58 13.12 -0.78
CA ALA A 405 -18.47 11.98 -0.84
C ALA A 405 -17.76 10.70 -0.35
N LEU A 406 -18.06 10.24 0.86
CA LEU A 406 -17.53 8.98 1.39
C LEU A 406 -17.95 7.79 0.53
N GLY A 407 -19.14 7.81 -0.07
CA GLY A 407 -19.65 6.72 -0.91
C GLY A 407 -18.78 6.37 -2.11
N SER A 408 -17.91 7.28 -2.56
CA SER A 408 -16.94 7.00 -3.62
C SER A 408 -15.58 6.53 -3.12
N PHE A 409 -15.39 6.30 -1.81
CA PHE A 409 -14.11 5.87 -1.24
C PHE A 409 -13.70 4.49 -1.75
N LEU A 410 -12.38 4.29 -1.93
CA LEU A 410 -11.81 3.04 -2.49
C LEU A 410 -11.58 1.94 -1.44
N GLY A 411 -11.99 2.17 -0.21
CA GLY A 411 -11.87 1.18 0.87
C GLY A 411 -10.42 0.90 1.27
N MET A 412 -10.11 -0.40 1.45
CA MET A 412 -8.86 -0.88 2.05
C MET A 412 -7.91 -1.48 1.04
N LEU A 413 -6.63 -1.35 1.29
CA LEU A 413 -5.52 -2.10 0.73
C LEU A 413 -4.64 -2.63 1.87
N THR A 414 -3.75 -3.60 1.62
CA THR A 414 -2.94 -4.15 2.71
C THR A 414 -1.62 -3.42 2.94
N ASP A 415 -1.00 -2.88 1.91
CA ASP A 415 0.38 -2.35 1.96
C ASP A 415 1.34 -3.32 2.67
N SER A 416 1.17 -4.62 2.46
CA SER A 416 1.83 -5.65 3.25
C SER A 416 2.72 -6.57 2.42
N ARG A 417 3.73 -7.11 3.10
CA ARG A 417 4.59 -8.17 2.59
C ARG A 417 4.14 -9.57 3.04
N SER A 418 3.13 -9.67 3.91
CA SER A 418 2.64 -10.94 4.47
C SER A 418 1.34 -11.39 3.85
N PHE A 419 1.27 -12.65 3.43
CA PHE A 419 0.05 -13.27 2.90
C PHE A 419 -1.07 -13.45 3.94
N LEU A 420 -0.79 -13.28 5.25
CA LEU A 420 -1.82 -13.32 6.28
C LEU A 420 -2.54 -11.97 6.45
N SER A 421 -2.05 -10.89 5.84
CA SER A 421 -2.54 -9.53 6.05
C SER A 421 -3.90 -9.23 5.40
N TYR A 422 -4.47 -10.15 4.63
CA TYR A 422 -5.82 -9.96 4.07
C TYR A 422 -6.90 -9.79 5.14
N THR A 423 -6.64 -10.21 6.38
CA THR A 423 -7.49 -9.92 7.56
C THR A 423 -7.64 -8.42 7.84
N ARG A 424 -6.78 -7.55 7.28
CA ARG A 424 -6.92 -6.09 7.37
C ARG A 424 -8.17 -5.60 6.64
N HIS A 425 -8.59 -6.26 5.55
CA HIS A 425 -9.86 -5.96 4.88
C HIS A 425 -11.06 -6.26 5.78
N GLU A 426 -11.06 -7.38 6.51
CA GLU A 426 -12.07 -7.66 7.53
C GLU A 426 -12.09 -6.58 8.61
N TYR A 427 -10.92 -6.19 9.11
CA TYR A 427 -10.78 -5.15 10.12
C TYR A 427 -11.36 -3.81 9.66
N PHE A 428 -11.02 -3.38 8.45
CA PHE A 428 -11.56 -2.17 7.83
C PHE A 428 -13.07 -2.24 7.66
N ARG A 429 -13.60 -3.32 7.08
CA ARG A 429 -15.03 -3.52 6.83
C ARG A 429 -15.86 -3.41 8.12
N ARG A 430 -15.34 -3.96 9.22
CA ARG A 430 -15.96 -3.85 10.54
C ARG A 430 -15.98 -2.41 11.04
N ILE A 431 -14.88 -1.66 10.85
CA ILE A 431 -14.80 -0.25 11.25
C ILE A 431 -15.73 0.60 10.39
N LEU A 432 -15.76 0.39 9.08
CA LEU A 432 -16.67 1.10 8.17
C LEU A 432 -18.14 0.89 8.58
N CYS A 433 -18.55 -0.36 8.76
CA CYS A 433 -19.93 -0.68 9.18
C CYS A 433 -20.26 -0.07 10.55
N SER A 434 -19.29 -0.02 11.48
CA SER A 434 -19.46 0.63 12.77
C SER A 434 -19.65 2.15 12.63
N VAL A 435 -18.86 2.82 11.78
CA VAL A 435 -19.01 4.26 11.54
C VAL A 435 -20.39 4.58 10.96
N ILE A 436 -20.79 3.87 9.91
CA ILE A 436 -22.11 4.03 9.28
C ILE A 436 -23.22 3.71 10.27
N GLY A 437 -23.08 2.61 11.02
CA GLY A 437 -24.07 2.20 12.01
C GLY A 437 -24.33 3.24 13.11
N HIS A 438 -23.30 3.95 13.55
CA HIS A 438 -23.47 5.06 14.50
C HIS A 438 -24.24 6.22 13.87
N TRP A 439 -23.90 6.67 12.67
CA TRP A 439 -24.63 7.77 12.01
C TRP A 439 -26.12 7.45 11.82
N VAL A 440 -26.44 6.18 11.52
CA VAL A 440 -27.83 5.74 11.36
C VAL A 440 -28.55 5.70 12.70
N GLU A 441 -27.97 5.09 13.74
CA GLU A 441 -28.63 4.93 15.05
C GLU A 441 -28.68 6.23 15.87
N ASP A 442 -27.78 7.17 15.59
CA ASP A 442 -27.81 8.53 16.15
C ASP A 442 -28.79 9.44 15.38
N GLY A 443 -29.41 8.95 14.29
CA GLY A 443 -30.40 9.69 13.50
C GLY A 443 -29.81 10.70 12.52
N GLU A 444 -28.51 10.62 12.26
CA GLU A 444 -27.81 11.50 11.31
C GLU A 444 -28.05 11.07 9.85
N TYR A 445 -28.38 9.79 9.61
CA TYR A 445 -28.69 9.23 8.31
C TYR A 445 -29.89 8.27 8.39
N PRO A 446 -30.76 8.22 7.36
CA PRO A 446 -31.93 7.35 7.38
C PRO A 446 -31.53 5.87 7.37
N TYR A 447 -32.35 5.05 8.06
CA TYR A 447 -32.21 3.60 7.97
C TYR A 447 -32.89 3.07 6.71
N ASP A 448 -32.17 3.13 5.60
CA ASP A 448 -32.50 2.43 4.36
C ASP A 448 -31.48 1.33 4.12
N VAL A 449 -31.87 0.09 4.37
CA VAL A 449 -30.93 -1.04 4.36
C VAL A 449 -30.41 -1.33 2.95
N GLU A 450 -31.17 -1.04 1.90
CA GLU A 450 -30.76 -1.30 0.51
C GLU A 450 -29.71 -0.27 0.08
N GLU A 451 -29.95 1.01 0.35
CA GLU A 451 -28.97 2.07 0.08
C GLU A 451 -27.69 1.90 0.89
N LEU A 452 -27.82 1.58 2.20
CA LEU A 452 -26.66 1.36 3.08
C LEU A 452 -25.84 0.13 2.65
N ALA A 453 -26.51 -0.94 2.22
CA ALA A 453 -25.86 -2.14 1.71
C ALA A 453 -25.08 -1.84 0.43
N GLN A 454 -25.68 -1.11 -0.52
CA GLN A 454 -25.01 -0.70 -1.75
C GLN A 454 -23.80 0.16 -1.44
N LEU A 455 -23.93 1.16 -0.56
CA LEU A 455 -22.83 2.02 -0.13
C LEU A 455 -21.64 1.21 0.45
N VAL A 456 -21.94 0.21 1.31
CA VAL A 456 -20.89 -0.65 1.89
C VAL A 456 -20.23 -1.53 0.81
N MET A 457 -21.02 -2.10 -0.10
CA MET A 457 -20.50 -2.91 -1.21
C MET A 457 -19.61 -2.08 -2.15
N ASP A 458 -20.03 -0.85 -2.44
CA ASP A 458 -19.28 0.07 -3.28
C ASP A 458 -17.93 0.42 -2.66
N ILE A 459 -17.91 0.84 -1.41
CA ILE A 459 -16.66 1.17 -0.70
C ILE A 459 -15.75 -0.06 -0.52
N CYS A 460 -16.32 -1.23 -0.25
CA CYS A 460 -15.53 -2.43 0.03
C CYS A 460 -15.04 -3.17 -1.22
N TYR A 461 -15.62 -2.89 -2.41
CA TYR A 461 -15.28 -3.63 -3.62
C TYR A 461 -15.53 -2.88 -4.93
N ASN A 462 -16.77 -2.41 -5.21
CA ASN A 462 -17.15 -1.95 -6.55
C ASN A 462 -16.37 -0.69 -6.97
N ASN A 463 -16.24 0.30 -6.08
CA ASN A 463 -15.51 1.54 -6.38
C ASN A 463 -14.07 1.28 -6.82
N THR A 464 -13.38 0.36 -6.13
CA THR A 464 -12.01 -0.01 -6.48
C THR A 464 -11.97 -0.71 -7.83
N LYS A 465 -12.87 -1.65 -8.07
CA LYS A 465 -12.98 -2.37 -9.34
C LYS A 465 -13.16 -1.40 -10.52
N ASP A 466 -14.10 -0.47 -10.39
CA ASP A 466 -14.43 0.49 -11.45
C ASP A 466 -13.33 1.54 -11.62
N PHE A 467 -12.76 2.05 -10.51
CA PHE A 467 -11.73 3.07 -10.56
C PHE A 467 -10.44 2.59 -11.23
N PHE A 468 -10.06 1.33 -11.01
CA PHE A 468 -8.88 0.70 -11.62
C PHE A 468 -9.21 -0.02 -12.93
N SER A 469 -10.48 -0.08 -13.33
CA SER A 469 -10.96 -0.82 -14.53
C SER A 469 -10.56 -2.30 -14.51
N LEU A 470 -10.81 -2.98 -13.36
CA LEU A 470 -10.46 -4.38 -13.07
C LEU A 470 -11.55 -5.38 -13.48
#